data_f6d3c156bb64d641603f578eae283f5e
#
_entry.id   f6d3c156bb64d641603f578eae283f5e
#
_cell.length_a   1.000
_cell.length_b   1.000
_cell.length_c   1.000
_cell.angle_alpha   90.00
_cell.angle_beta   90.00
_cell.angle_gamma   90.00
#
_symmetry.space_group_name_H-M   'P 1'
#
loop_
_entity.id
_entity.type
_entity.pdbx_description
1 polymer ?
#
loop_
_entity_poly.entity_id
_entity_poly.type
_entity_poly.pdbx_seq_one_letter_code
_entity_poly.pdbx_strand_id
1 'polypeptide(L)'
;MKTIYLIAALSAAALTAQDLPQLSPKAVVEQRIGLTDTKLTYWRPSARGRDVYNEVVQSGQHWRLGANNSTLLTTSTEILFKSGSVPAGTYSLSLFANDGEWTLVINRDIEGWGVYAYDEKKDVLRITTPIEVGQMRTESLLIYWDNLQKSSADLVVSWGDRSARFPVSFPTDRLAKENLDKALADPKAEWTVYRNAARYGYENMMPESEEWARKAASMKGDNWYVHYLLAQILESKGKKADALKSAQRALEAGLVEAKKTSKPFGSEAEVQALIQRLK
;
A
#
# COMPACT_ATOMS: atom_id res chain seq x y z
N MET A 1 -56.22 -29.41 35.40
CA MET A 1 -55.69 -29.66 34.02
C MET A 1 -54.41 -28.89 33.87
N LYS A 2 -53.23 -29.55 33.82
CA LYS A 2 -51.92 -28.95 33.61
C LYS A 2 -51.56 -29.12 32.15
N THR A 3 -51.50 -27.99 31.42
CA THR A 3 -51.14 -27.98 30.00
C THR A 3 -49.60 -28.00 29.89
N ILE A 4 -49.04 -29.07 29.34
CA ILE A 4 -47.60 -29.20 29.10
C ILE A 4 -47.34 -28.64 27.68
N TYR A 5 -46.57 -27.55 27.60
CA TYR A 5 -46.06 -27.03 26.31
C TYR A 5 -44.78 -27.78 25.92
N LEU A 6 -44.88 -28.53 24.86
CA LEU A 6 -43.74 -29.21 24.24
C LEU A 6 -43.02 -28.21 23.35
N ILE A 7 -41.85 -27.74 23.77
CA ILE A 7 -40.97 -26.87 22.95
C ILE A 7 -40.16 -27.82 22.05
N ALA A 8 -40.51 -27.91 20.78
CA ALA A 8 -39.69 -28.56 19.79
C ALA A 8 -38.48 -27.70 19.45
N ALA A 9 -37.30 -28.09 19.91
CA ALA A 9 -36.05 -27.48 19.51
C ALA A 9 -35.72 -27.94 18.07
N LEU A 10 -35.87 -27.03 17.09
CA LEU A 10 -35.35 -27.24 15.75
C LEU A 10 -33.82 -27.07 15.81
N SER A 11 -33.09 -28.15 15.85
CA SER A 11 -31.65 -28.14 15.60
C SER A 11 -31.40 -27.86 14.11
N ALA A 12 -31.00 -26.64 13.82
CA ALA A 12 -30.46 -26.31 12.49
C ALA A 12 -29.14 -27.10 12.32
N ALA A 13 -29.18 -28.18 11.57
CA ALA A 13 -27.98 -28.86 11.11
C ALA A 13 -27.22 -27.90 10.21
N ALA A 14 -26.09 -27.38 10.68
CA ALA A 14 -25.15 -26.68 9.83
C ALA A 14 -24.68 -27.65 8.74
N LEU A 15 -25.13 -27.43 7.49
CA LEU A 15 -24.59 -28.08 6.32
C LEU A 15 -23.12 -27.72 6.21
N THR A 16 -22.22 -28.55 6.71
CA THR A 16 -20.79 -28.42 6.46
C THR A 16 -20.57 -28.76 4.99
N ALA A 17 -20.42 -27.74 4.16
CA ALA A 17 -19.96 -27.92 2.79
C ALA A 17 -18.62 -28.66 2.83
N GLN A 18 -18.48 -29.75 2.08
CA GLN A 18 -17.21 -30.46 1.99
C GLN A 18 -16.17 -29.56 1.35
N ASP A 19 -15.08 -29.31 2.04
CA ASP A 19 -13.92 -28.58 1.49
C ASP A 19 -13.06 -29.55 0.68
N LEU A 20 -13.23 -29.52 -0.64
CA LEU A 20 -12.53 -30.39 -1.57
C LEU A 20 -11.50 -29.58 -2.38
N PRO A 21 -10.34 -30.18 -2.72
CA PRO A 21 -9.32 -29.55 -3.54
C PRO A 21 -9.87 -29.07 -4.89
N GLN A 22 -9.67 -27.79 -5.20
CA GLN A 22 -10.08 -27.20 -6.48
C GLN A 22 -8.94 -27.20 -7.48
N LEU A 23 -9.26 -27.47 -8.77
CA LEU A 23 -8.29 -27.45 -9.87
C LEU A 23 -7.67 -26.05 -10.09
N SER A 24 -8.38 -25.01 -9.70
CA SER A 24 -7.91 -23.61 -9.72
C SER A 24 -7.94 -23.09 -8.28
N PRO A 25 -6.85 -23.26 -7.53
CA PRO A 25 -6.82 -22.90 -6.13
C PRO A 25 -6.96 -21.39 -5.93
N LYS A 26 -7.55 -20.99 -4.78
CA LYS A 26 -7.67 -19.61 -4.37
C LYS A 26 -6.30 -19.05 -4.00
N ALA A 27 -6.02 -17.83 -4.43
CA ALA A 27 -4.88 -17.03 -4.02
C ALA A 27 -5.34 -15.72 -3.39
N VAL A 28 -4.56 -15.24 -2.43
CA VAL A 28 -4.73 -13.93 -1.81
C VAL A 28 -3.38 -13.23 -1.82
N VAL A 29 -3.35 -11.98 -2.30
CA VAL A 29 -2.18 -11.12 -2.26
C VAL A 29 -2.58 -9.86 -1.50
N GLU A 30 -1.96 -9.63 -0.36
CA GLU A 30 -2.13 -8.41 0.43
C GLU A 30 -0.85 -7.58 0.32
N GLN A 31 -1.01 -6.31 -0.03
CA GLN A 31 0.11 -5.40 -0.21
C GLN A 31 -0.24 -4.02 0.33
N ARG A 32 0.63 -3.49 1.19
CA ARG A 32 0.60 -2.09 1.58
C ARG A 32 1.47 -1.28 0.64
N ILE A 33 0.92 -0.20 0.05
CA ILE A 33 1.61 0.72 -0.83
C ILE A 33 1.39 2.12 -0.29
N GLY A 34 2.46 2.75 0.16
CA GLY A 34 2.36 3.99 0.92
C GLY A 34 1.53 3.81 2.20
N LEU A 35 0.39 4.47 2.26
CA LEU A 35 -0.56 4.38 3.38
C LEU A 35 -1.86 3.64 3.01
N THR A 36 -1.87 2.96 1.86
CA THR A 36 -3.02 2.21 1.36
C THR A 36 -2.79 0.71 1.51
N ASP A 37 -3.74 0.02 2.13
CA ASP A 37 -3.76 -1.44 2.19
C ASP A 37 -4.61 -1.96 1.02
N THR A 38 -4.05 -2.88 0.25
CA THR A 38 -4.72 -3.52 -0.88
C THR A 38 -4.79 -5.02 -0.68
N LYS A 39 -5.84 -5.65 -1.21
CA LYS A 39 -6.03 -7.10 -1.20
C LYS A 39 -6.61 -7.56 -2.52
N LEU A 40 -5.91 -8.49 -3.18
CA LEU A 40 -6.37 -9.22 -4.35
C LEU A 40 -6.80 -10.62 -3.92
N THR A 41 -7.98 -11.04 -4.31
CA THR A 41 -8.48 -12.40 -4.08
C THR A 41 -8.91 -12.98 -5.41
N TYR A 42 -8.30 -14.08 -5.85
CA TYR A 42 -8.59 -14.67 -7.15
C TYR A 42 -8.31 -16.18 -7.17
N TRP A 43 -8.82 -16.86 -8.18
CA TRP A 43 -8.60 -18.29 -8.38
C TRP A 43 -7.72 -18.50 -9.59
N ARG A 44 -6.67 -19.31 -9.43
CA ARG A 44 -5.55 -19.45 -10.36
C ARG A 44 -5.71 -20.66 -11.27
N PRO A 45 -6.30 -20.54 -12.47
CA PRO A 45 -6.24 -21.60 -13.47
C PRO A 45 -4.81 -21.78 -13.97
N SER A 46 -4.45 -23.04 -14.29
CA SER A 46 -3.19 -23.40 -14.94
C SER A 46 -3.43 -23.71 -16.42
N ALA A 47 -2.44 -23.42 -17.27
CA ALA A 47 -2.51 -23.67 -18.70
C ALA A 47 -2.64 -25.14 -19.03
N ARG A 48 -1.88 -26.02 -18.37
CA ARG A 48 -1.91 -27.49 -18.54
C ARG A 48 -1.72 -27.91 -19.99
N GLY A 49 -0.75 -27.33 -20.66
CA GLY A 49 -0.43 -27.59 -22.03
C GLY A 49 -1.36 -26.95 -23.07
N ARG A 50 -2.42 -26.24 -22.64
CA ARG A 50 -3.34 -25.52 -23.54
C ARG A 50 -2.69 -24.24 -24.07
N ASP A 51 -3.14 -23.81 -25.22
CA ASP A 51 -2.91 -22.44 -25.69
C ASP A 51 -3.89 -21.50 -24.96
N VAL A 52 -3.34 -20.73 -24.01
CA VAL A 52 -4.15 -19.88 -23.14
C VAL A 52 -5.02 -18.91 -23.93
N TYR A 53 -4.48 -18.31 -25.00
CA TYR A 53 -5.13 -17.23 -25.71
C TYR A 53 -5.95 -17.63 -26.92
N ASN A 54 -5.89 -18.90 -27.31
CA ASN A 54 -6.75 -19.45 -28.34
C ASN A 54 -7.83 -20.38 -27.78
N GLU A 55 -7.55 -21.05 -26.62
CA GLU A 55 -8.45 -22.04 -26.07
C GLU A 55 -9.20 -21.58 -24.80
N VAL A 56 -8.64 -20.65 -24.01
CA VAL A 56 -9.18 -20.24 -22.71
C VAL A 56 -9.61 -18.79 -22.67
N VAL A 57 -8.73 -17.88 -23.11
CA VAL A 57 -8.96 -16.44 -23.16
C VAL A 57 -9.02 -16.04 -24.63
N GLN A 58 -10.20 -16.03 -25.21
CA GLN A 58 -10.38 -15.71 -26.61
C GLN A 58 -10.27 -14.19 -26.83
N SER A 59 -9.57 -13.80 -27.91
CA SER A 59 -9.41 -12.38 -28.27
C SER A 59 -10.76 -11.68 -28.44
N GLY A 60 -10.88 -10.49 -27.88
CA GLY A 60 -12.09 -9.67 -27.92
C GLY A 60 -13.20 -10.11 -26.97
N GLN A 61 -13.09 -11.24 -26.30
CA GLN A 61 -14.11 -11.68 -25.36
C GLN A 61 -13.88 -11.17 -23.94
N HIS A 62 -14.99 -10.97 -23.22
CA HIS A 62 -14.96 -10.62 -21.82
C HIS A 62 -14.56 -11.84 -20.96
N TRP A 63 -13.45 -11.74 -20.26
CA TRP A 63 -12.90 -12.80 -19.42
C TRP A 63 -12.98 -12.41 -17.93
N ARG A 64 -13.44 -13.32 -17.08
CA ARG A 64 -13.58 -13.14 -15.62
C ARG A 64 -12.26 -12.94 -14.86
N LEU A 65 -11.13 -12.90 -15.55
CA LEU A 65 -9.79 -12.75 -14.97
C LEU A 65 -9.48 -13.79 -13.87
N GLY A 66 -9.79 -15.05 -14.15
CA GLY A 66 -9.59 -16.16 -13.21
C GLY A 66 -10.53 -17.34 -13.46
N ALA A 67 -10.76 -18.09 -12.42
CA ALA A 67 -11.70 -19.24 -12.41
C ALA A 67 -12.62 -19.13 -11.17
N ASN A 68 -13.64 -20.01 -11.10
CA ASN A 68 -14.60 -20.06 -10.01
C ASN A 68 -15.29 -18.71 -9.74
N ASN A 69 -15.13 -18.14 -8.55
CA ASN A 69 -15.71 -16.84 -8.18
C ASN A 69 -15.01 -15.66 -8.85
N SER A 70 -15.61 -14.49 -8.78
CA SER A 70 -15.03 -13.26 -9.29
C SER A 70 -13.69 -12.94 -8.64
N THR A 71 -12.76 -12.44 -9.45
CA THR A 71 -11.52 -11.85 -8.94
C THR A 71 -11.86 -10.53 -8.27
N LEU A 72 -11.39 -10.32 -7.04
CA LEU A 72 -11.70 -9.15 -6.23
C LEU A 72 -10.46 -8.33 -5.92
N LEU A 73 -10.61 -7.00 -6.01
CA LEU A 73 -9.68 -6.01 -5.50
C LEU A 73 -10.36 -5.25 -4.36
N THR A 74 -9.77 -5.29 -3.18
CA THR A 74 -10.15 -4.42 -2.05
C THR A 74 -9.06 -3.38 -1.83
N THR A 75 -9.44 -2.15 -1.60
CA THR A 75 -8.53 -1.04 -1.29
C THR A 75 -9.05 -0.22 -0.11
N SER A 76 -8.16 0.13 0.82
CA SER A 76 -8.51 0.94 1.99
C SER A 76 -8.65 2.43 1.69
N THR A 77 -8.13 2.89 0.56
CA THR A 77 -8.23 4.28 0.10
C THR A 77 -8.47 4.32 -1.41
N GLU A 78 -8.58 5.50 -1.96
CA GLU A 78 -8.66 5.71 -3.41
C GLU A 78 -7.42 5.19 -4.13
N ILE A 79 -7.62 4.57 -5.31
CA ILE A 79 -6.57 4.21 -6.28
C ILE A 79 -6.72 5.15 -7.49
N LEU A 80 -5.60 5.71 -7.94
CA LEU A 80 -5.55 6.62 -9.07
C LEU A 80 -4.94 5.92 -10.29
N PHE A 81 -5.68 5.83 -11.36
CA PHE A 81 -5.22 5.41 -12.67
C PHE A 81 -5.11 6.63 -13.60
N LYS A 82 -4.40 6.50 -14.72
CA LYS A 82 -4.29 7.58 -15.70
C LYS A 82 -5.66 8.03 -16.24
N SER A 83 -6.63 7.11 -16.35
CA SER A 83 -7.96 7.34 -16.91
C SER A 83 -9.02 7.75 -15.88
N GLY A 84 -8.70 7.75 -14.59
CA GLY A 84 -9.65 8.08 -13.52
C GLY A 84 -9.28 7.46 -12.18
N SER A 85 -10.18 7.51 -11.22
CA SER A 85 -9.96 6.98 -9.88
C SER A 85 -11.00 5.95 -9.46
N VAL A 86 -10.58 5.08 -8.54
CA VAL A 86 -11.41 4.05 -7.91
C VAL A 86 -11.45 4.36 -6.41
N PRO A 87 -12.60 4.71 -5.82
CA PRO A 87 -12.71 4.98 -4.39
C PRO A 87 -12.32 3.78 -3.50
N ALA A 88 -12.14 4.02 -2.20
CA ALA A 88 -12.02 2.94 -1.22
C ALA A 88 -13.20 1.98 -1.30
N GLY A 89 -12.94 0.67 -1.27
CA GLY A 89 -14.00 -0.35 -1.38
C GLY A 89 -13.49 -1.69 -1.90
N THR A 90 -14.44 -2.57 -2.19
CA THR A 90 -14.19 -3.86 -2.84
C THR A 90 -14.87 -3.87 -4.20
N TYR A 91 -14.17 -4.36 -5.21
CA TYR A 91 -14.59 -4.38 -6.61
C TYR A 91 -14.26 -5.72 -7.24
N SER A 92 -15.07 -6.15 -8.20
CA SER A 92 -14.67 -7.25 -9.07
C SER A 92 -13.79 -6.74 -10.21
N LEU A 93 -12.85 -7.58 -10.60
CA LEU A 93 -11.97 -7.38 -11.74
C LEU A 93 -12.31 -8.37 -12.86
N SER A 94 -12.37 -7.88 -14.07
CA SER A 94 -12.49 -8.66 -15.29
C SER A 94 -11.68 -8.02 -16.42
N LEU A 95 -11.54 -8.70 -17.53
CA LEU A 95 -10.63 -8.27 -18.59
C LEU A 95 -11.25 -8.50 -19.97
N PHE A 96 -11.10 -7.54 -20.89
CA PHE A 96 -11.18 -7.77 -22.33
C PHE A 96 -9.76 -7.96 -22.87
N ALA A 97 -9.46 -9.17 -23.32
CA ALA A 97 -8.14 -9.53 -23.81
C ALA A 97 -8.11 -9.42 -25.33
N ASN A 98 -7.82 -8.24 -25.85
CA ASN A 98 -7.64 -8.02 -27.29
C ASN A 98 -6.20 -8.33 -27.71
N ASP A 99 -6.01 -8.55 -29.02
CA ASP A 99 -4.67 -8.68 -29.56
C ASP A 99 -3.94 -7.32 -29.48
N GLY A 100 -2.79 -7.31 -28.82
CA GLY A 100 -1.96 -6.12 -28.65
C GLY A 100 -2.26 -5.28 -27.41
N GLU A 101 -3.46 -5.33 -26.86
CA GLU A 101 -3.81 -4.56 -25.66
C GLU A 101 -4.87 -5.26 -24.82
N TRP A 102 -4.84 -5.04 -23.50
CA TRP A 102 -5.85 -5.52 -22.56
C TRP A 102 -6.57 -4.37 -21.89
N THR A 103 -7.90 -4.53 -21.73
CA THR A 103 -8.73 -3.59 -20.99
C THR A 103 -9.19 -4.22 -19.68
N LEU A 104 -8.62 -3.76 -18.58
CA LEU A 104 -9.06 -4.11 -17.22
C LEU A 104 -10.37 -3.37 -16.92
N VAL A 105 -11.36 -4.11 -16.42
CA VAL A 105 -12.64 -3.58 -15.96
C VAL A 105 -12.70 -3.71 -14.45
N ILE A 106 -13.01 -2.61 -13.78
CA ILE A 106 -13.26 -2.53 -12.33
C ILE A 106 -14.74 -2.27 -12.14
N ASN A 107 -15.46 -3.21 -11.51
CA ASN A 107 -16.92 -3.18 -11.43
C ASN A 107 -17.41 -3.31 -9.97
N ARG A 108 -18.55 -2.71 -9.64
CA ARG A 108 -19.13 -2.74 -8.29
C ARG A 108 -19.83 -4.05 -7.93
N ASP A 109 -20.13 -4.90 -8.90
CA ASP A 109 -20.75 -6.19 -8.64
C ASP A 109 -19.71 -7.21 -8.18
N ILE A 110 -19.71 -7.51 -6.90
CA ILE A 110 -18.73 -8.43 -6.27
C ILE A 110 -19.27 -9.85 -6.09
N GLU A 111 -20.56 -10.06 -6.27
CA GLU A 111 -21.22 -11.35 -6.02
C GLU A 111 -21.35 -12.21 -7.29
N GLY A 112 -20.98 -11.65 -8.44
CA GLY A 112 -21.07 -12.32 -9.73
C GLY A 112 -20.26 -13.61 -9.81
N TRP A 113 -20.80 -14.61 -10.52
CA TRP A 113 -20.08 -15.82 -10.89
C TRP A 113 -19.73 -15.80 -12.38
N GLY A 114 -18.46 -15.56 -12.69
CA GLY A 114 -18.02 -15.40 -14.08
C GLY A 114 -18.40 -14.02 -14.65
N VAL A 115 -18.67 -13.99 -15.96
CA VAL A 115 -19.09 -12.78 -16.69
C VAL A 115 -20.54 -12.86 -17.21
N TYR A 116 -21.29 -13.89 -16.81
CA TYR A 116 -22.63 -14.15 -17.34
C TYR A 116 -23.68 -13.10 -16.92
N ALA A 117 -23.50 -12.51 -15.73
CA ALA A 117 -24.35 -11.45 -15.20
C ALA A 117 -23.67 -10.08 -15.19
N TYR A 118 -22.65 -9.91 -16.03
CA TYR A 118 -21.93 -8.64 -16.09
C TYR A 118 -22.86 -7.51 -16.56
N ASP A 119 -22.86 -6.43 -15.78
CA ASP A 119 -23.58 -5.19 -16.06
C ASP A 119 -22.58 -4.03 -16.18
N GLU A 120 -22.39 -3.53 -17.39
CA GLU A 120 -21.46 -2.43 -17.65
C GLU A 120 -21.85 -1.11 -16.95
N LYS A 121 -23.12 -0.94 -16.57
CA LYS A 121 -23.59 0.23 -15.81
C LYS A 121 -23.01 0.28 -14.39
N LYS A 122 -22.49 -0.85 -13.90
CA LYS A 122 -21.81 -0.96 -12.61
C LYS A 122 -20.29 -0.77 -12.73
N ASP A 123 -19.76 -0.53 -13.93
CA ASP A 123 -18.33 -0.23 -14.10
C ASP A 123 -17.98 1.08 -13.39
N VAL A 124 -16.89 1.01 -12.64
CA VAL A 124 -16.27 2.19 -12.02
C VAL A 124 -15.22 2.77 -12.94
N LEU A 125 -14.43 1.90 -13.55
CA LEU A 125 -13.36 2.32 -14.45
C LEU A 125 -12.99 1.20 -15.41
N ARG A 126 -12.59 1.60 -16.64
CA ARG A 126 -11.92 0.74 -17.62
C ARG A 126 -10.55 1.32 -17.94
N ILE A 127 -9.53 0.47 -17.93
CA ILE A 127 -8.14 0.85 -18.15
C ILE A 127 -7.56 -0.04 -19.22
N THR A 128 -7.12 0.55 -20.34
CA THR A 128 -6.47 -0.16 -21.44
C THR A 128 -4.97 0.04 -21.35
N THR A 129 -4.21 -1.04 -21.56
CA THR A 129 -2.75 -1.04 -21.60
C THR A 129 -2.23 -2.01 -22.65
N PRO A 130 -1.11 -1.72 -23.33
CA PRO A 130 -0.46 -2.68 -24.21
C PRO A 130 -0.07 -3.95 -23.44
N ILE A 131 -0.06 -5.08 -24.16
CA ILE A 131 0.49 -6.33 -23.62
C ILE A 131 1.99 -6.43 -23.89
N GLU A 132 2.66 -7.17 -23.03
CA GLU A 132 4.02 -7.64 -23.20
C GLU A 132 3.97 -9.13 -23.53
N VAL A 133 4.65 -9.54 -24.61
CA VAL A 133 4.81 -10.95 -24.98
C VAL A 133 6.22 -11.38 -24.59
N GLY A 134 6.32 -12.32 -23.66
CA GLY A 134 7.58 -12.78 -23.09
C GLY A 134 7.99 -14.17 -23.55
N GLN A 135 9.27 -14.50 -23.43
CA GLN A 135 9.79 -15.84 -23.71
C GLN A 135 9.49 -16.84 -22.57
N MET A 136 9.29 -16.35 -21.34
CA MET A 136 8.93 -17.18 -20.19
C MET A 136 7.41 -17.31 -20.09
N ARG A 137 6.95 -18.56 -19.97
CA ARG A 137 5.53 -18.86 -19.79
C ARG A 137 5.17 -18.96 -18.32
N THR A 138 4.16 -18.21 -17.91
CA THR A 138 3.53 -18.32 -16.59
C THR A 138 2.48 -19.43 -16.65
N GLU A 139 2.73 -20.58 -16.04
CA GLU A 139 1.84 -21.74 -16.09
C GLU A 139 0.49 -21.47 -15.44
N SER A 140 0.48 -20.87 -14.23
CA SER A 140 -0.75 -20.53 -13.53
C SER A 140 -0.94 -19.02 -13.54
N LEU A 141 -2.18 -18.55 -13.76
CA LEU A 141 -2.52 -17.13 -13.70
C LEU A 141 -1.91 -16.45 -12.47
N LEU A 142 -1.24 -15.32 -12.69
CA LEU A 142 -0.70 -14.45 -11.66
C LEU A 142 -1.34 -13.07 -11.76
N ILE A 143 -1.82 -12.56 -10.61
CA ILE A 143 -2.22 -11.16 -10.43
C ILE A 143 -1.48 -10.66 -9.19
N TYR A 144 -0.64 -9.63 -9.35
CA TYR A 144 0.26 -9.19 -8.30
C TYR A 144 0.64 -7.71 -8.46
N TRP A 145 1.26 -7.16 -7.43
CA TRP A 145 1.84 -5.82 -7.45
C TRP A 145 3.33 -5.89 -7.77
N ASP A 146 3.78 -5.00 -8.64
CA ASP A 146 5.19 -4.86 -9.05
C ASP A 146 5.60 -3.40 -9.06
N ASN A 147 6.89 -3.12 -9.25
CA ASN A 147 7.43 -1.75 -9.33
C ASN A 147 6.97 -0.87 -8.16
N LEU A 148 7.05 -1.42 -6.93
CA LEU A 148 6.59 -0.77 -5.71
C LEU A 148 7.41 0.49 -5.41
N GLN A 149 6.74 1.64 -5.33
CA GLN A 149 7.30 2.93 -4.97
C GLN A 149 6.61 3.48 -3.71
N LYS A 150 7.05 4.64 -3.23
CA LYS A 150 6.46 5.33 -2.07
C LYS A 150 4.94 5.53 -2.20
N SER A 151 4.45 5.85 -3.40
CA SER A 151 3.04 6.18 -3.66
C SER A 151 2.50 5.61 -4.96
N SER A 152 3.18 4.64 -5.56
CA SER A 152 2.75 4.02 -6.82
C SER A 152 3.21 2.56 -6.91
N ALA A 153 2.56 1.82 -7.81
CA ALA A 153 2.89 0.45 -8.16
C ALA A 153 2.31 0.13 -9.56
N ASP A 154 2.63 -1.05 -10.06
CA ASP A 154 1.96 -1.63 -11.21
C ASP A 154 1.09 -2.82 -10.75
N LEU A 155 -0.20 -2.81 -11.08
CA LEU A 155 -1.02 -4.01 -11.02
C LEU A 155 -0.72 -4.85 -12.25
N VAL A 156 -0.17 -6.04 -12.05
CA VAL A 156 0.28 -6.92 -13.16
C VAL A 156 -0.62 -8.13 -13.25
N VAL A 157 -1.03 -8.43 -14.46
CA VAL A 157 -1.70 -9.68 -14.83
C VAL A 157 -0.79 -10.45 -15.77
N SER A 158 -0.45 -11.69 -15.46
CA SER A 158 0.41 -12.53 -16.26
C SER A 158 -0.12 -13.96 -16.36
N TRP A 159 -0.25 -14.49 -17.58
CA TRP A 159 -0.59 -15.88 -17.83
C TRP A 159 -0.10 -16.32 -19.21
N GLY A 160 0.30 -17.58 -19.34
CA GLY A 160 0.94 -18.04 -20.58
C GLY A 160 2.20 -17.22 -20.88
N ASP A 161 2.30 -16.73 -22.11
CA ASP A 161 3.40 -15.91 -22.61
C ASP A 161 3.08 -14.40 -22.63
N ARG A 162 1.92 -13.98 -22.11
CA ARG A 162 1.49 -12.58 -22.12
C ARG A 162 1.36 -12.00 -20.72
N SER A 163 1.66 -10.72 -20.60
CA SER A 163 1.41 -9.93 -19.41
C SER A 163 0.92 -8.53 -19.76
N ALA A 164 0.21 -7.92 -18.82
CA ALA A 164 -0.21 -6.52 -18.90
C ALA A 164 0.07 -5.83 -17.59
N ARG A 165 0.59 -4.58 -17.67
CA ARG A 165 0.90 -3.73 -16.52
C ARG A 165 -0.05 -2.55 -16.51
N PHE A 166 -0.71 -2.35 -15.39
CA PHE A 166 -1.64 -1.25 -15.15
C PHE A 166 -1.02 -0.33 -14.09
N PRO A 167 -0.33 0.75 -14.47
CA PRO A 167 0.28 1.68 -13.53
C PRO A 167 -0.78 2.38 -12.68
N VAL A 168 -0.55 2.42 -11.37
CA VAL A 168 -1.42 3.06 -10.40
C VAL A 168 -0.64 3.96 -9.45
N SER A 169 -1.31 4.95 -8.90
CA SER A 169 -0.80 5.75 -7.79
C SER A 169 -1.81 5.83 -6.65
N PHE A 170 -1.31 6.20 -5.48
CA PHE A 170 -2.07 6.28 -4.24
C PHE A 170 -1.89 7.66 -3.61
N PRO A 171 -2.89 8.21 -2.92
CA PRO A 171 -2.84 9.55 -2.36
C PRO A 171 -1.99 9.63 -1.08
N THR A 172 -0.79 9.04 -1.09
CA THR A 172 0.06 8.86 0.09
C THR A 172 0.39 10.19 0.78
N ASP A 173 0.76 11.23 0.01
CA ASP A 173 1.15 12.51 0.61
C ASP A 173 -0.05 13.24 1.22
N ARG A 174 -1.24 13.16 0.61
CA ARG A 174 -2.47 13.69 1.19
C ARG A 174 -2.81 12.97 2.49
N LEU A 175 -2.79 11.64 2.50
CA LEU A 175 -3.07 10.83 3.69
C LEU A 175 -2.04 11.07 4.80
N ALA A 176 -0.76 11.20 4.44
CA ALA A 176 0.30 11.53 5.40
C ALA A 176 0.06 12.89 6.04
N LYS A 177 -0.31 13.90 5.23
CA LYS A 177 -0.64 15.22 5.76
C LYS A 177 -1.85 15.18 6.69
N GLU A 178 -2.93 14.53 6.30
CA GLU A 178 -4.13 14.36 7.14
C GLU A 178 -3.79 13.68 8.48
N ASN A 179 -2.96 12.64 8.45
CA ASN A 179 -2.51 11.95 9.65
C ASN A 179 -1.63 12.83 10.56
N LEU A 180 -0.74 13.62 9.96
CA LEU A 180 0.09 14.59 10.69
C LEU A 180 -0.76 15.68 11.33
N ASP A 181 -1.66 16.31 10.55
CA ASP A 181 -2.55 17.36 11.05
C ASP A 181 -3.38 16.86 12.24
N LYS A 182 -3.91 15.65 12.15
CA LYS A 182 -4.64 15.00 13.25
C LYS A 182 -3.77 14.74 14.48
N ALA A 183 -2.56 14.21 14.29
CA ALA A 183 -1.65 13.88 15.38
C ALA A 183 -1.12 15.14 16.09
N LEU A 184 -0.82 16.20 15.31
CA LEU A 184 -0.32 17.48 15.83
C LEU A 184 -1.41 18.30 16.53
N ALA A 185 -2.67 18.10 16.18
CA ALA A 185 -3.82 18.76 16.83
C ALA A 185 -4.16 18.18 18.21
N ASP A 186 -3.61 17.01 18.57
CA ASP A 186 -3.83 16.41 19.89
C ASP A 186 -3.11 17.24 20.96
N PRO A 187 -3.84 17.80 21.96
CA PRO A 187 -3.22 18.55 23.06
C PRO A 187 -2.21 17.75 23.89
N LYS A 188 -2.29 16.41 23.80
CA LYS A 188 -1.39 15.48 24.49
C LYS A 188 -0.28 14.96 23.58
N ALA A 189 -0.09 15.57 22.38
CA ALA A 189 0.93 15.15 21.45
C ALA A 189 2.33 15.20 22.11
N GLU A 190 2.98 14.05 22.16
CA GLU A 190 4.32 13.91 22.71
C GLU A 190 5.40 14.38 21.72
N TRP A 191 6.60 14.59 22.22
CA TRP A 191 7.76 14.99 21.43
C TRP A 191 8.01 14.08 20.21
N THR A 192 7.66 12.79 20.30
CA THR A 192 7.80 11.81 19.21
C THR A 192 6.92 12.12 18.01
N VAL A 193 5.73 12.69 18.25
CA VAL A 193 4.82 13.15 17.17
C VAL A 193 5.50 14.29 16.39
N TYR A 194 6.00 15.29 17.09
CA TYR A 194 6.71 16.43 16.47
C TYR A 194 8.01 16.02 15.77
N ARG A 195 8.77 15.08 16.36
CA ARG A 195 9.96 14.51 15.72
C ARG A 195 9.63 13.79 14.41
N ASN A 196 8.59 12.96 14.41
CA ASN A 196 8.17 12.22 13.23
C ASN A 196 7.64 13.18 12.14
N ALA A 197 6.85 14.18 12.53
CA ALA A 197 6.38 15.23 11.65
C ALA A 197 7.56 16.01 11.04
N ALA A 198 8.53 16.40 11.85
CA ALA A 198 9.72 17.12 11.40
C ALA A 198 10.54 16.30 10.39
N ARG A 199 10.74 15.01 10.65
CA ARG A 199 11.46 14.11 9.77
C ARG A 199 10.72 13.94 8.44
N TYR A 200 9.43 13.63 8.48
CA TYR A 200 8.61 13.53 7.27
C TYR A 200 8.61 14.85 6.49
N GLY A 201 8.44 15.96 7.20
CA GLY A 201 8.48 17.30 6.59
C GLY A 201 9.81 17.64 5.95
N TYR A 202 10.93 17.22 6.55
CA TYR A 202 12.27 17.39 5.98
C TYR A 202 12.46 16.58 4.70
N GLU A 203 12.09 15.28 4.74
CA GLU A 203 12.19 14.37 3.60
C GLU A 203 11.29 14.80 2.42
N ASN A 204 10.21 15.55 2.68
CA ASN A 204 9.24 16.02 1.69
C ASN A 204 9.26 17.55 1.48
N MET A 205 10.33 18.23 1.94
CA MET A 205 10.56 19.68 1.76
C MET A 205 9.41 20.57 2.27
N MET A 206 8.69 20.14 3.30
CA MET A 206 7.60 20.90 3.91
C MET A 206 8.18 22.08 4.71
N PRO A 207 7.62 23.30 4.57
CA PRO A 207 8.12 24.48 5.24
C PRO A 207 8.02 24.39 6.77
N GLU A 208 7.02 23.68 7.30
CA GLU A 208 6.75 23.53 8.73
C GLU A 208 7.74 22.59 9.45
N SER A 209 8.59 21.87 8.72
CA SER A 209 9.55 20.91 9.29
C SER A 209 10.42 21.51 10.39
N GLU A 210 10.83 22.77 10.26
CA GLU A 210 11.63 23.48 11.26
C GLU A 210 10.85 23.74 12.56
N GLU A 211 9.62 24.19 12.46
CA GLU A 211 8.75 24.45 13.60
C GLU A 211 8.56 23.17 14.42
N TRP A 212 8.23 22.06 13.75
CA TRP A 212 8.06 20.77 14.41
C TRP A 212 9.36 20.25 15.04
N ALA A 213 10.51 20.44 14.37
CA ALA A 213 11.79 20.03 14.93
C ALA A 213 12.16 20.85 16.17
N ARG A 214 11.94 22.17 16.15
CA ARG A 214 12.14 23.03 17.31
C ARG A 214 11.23 22.64 18.48
N LYS A 215 9.98 22.31 18.21
CA LYS A 215 9.04 21.83 19.22
C LYS A 215 9.49 20.52 19.83
N ALA A 216 9.89 19.53 19.02
CA ALA A 216 10.43 18.26 19.51
C ALA A 216 11.67 18.47 20.39
N ALA A 217 12.61 19.31 19.95
CA ALA A 217 13.82 19.61 20.72
C ALA A 217 13.53 20.34 22.04
N SER A 218 12.52 21.21 22.09
CA SER A 218 12.12 21.89 23.33
C SER A 218 11.47 20.94 24.33
N MET A 219 10.74 19.90 23.86
CA MET A 219 10.07 18.91 24.72
C MET A 219 11.01 17.80 25.19
N LYS A 220 12.05 17.48 24.40
CA LYS A 220 12.98 16.37 24.68
C LYS A 220 14.42 16.79 24.40
N GLY A 221 14.88 17.81 25.13
CA GLY A 221 16.19 18.41 24.97
C GLY A 221 17.40 17.53 25.35
N ASP A 222 17.17 16.39 25.98
CA ASP A 222 18.18 15.39 26.30
C ASP A 222 18.33 14.28 25.21
N ASN A 223 17.52 14.31 24.16
CA ASN A 223 17.60 13.35 23.07
C ASN A 223 18.47 13.90 21.93
N TRP A 224 19.58 13.24 21.64
CA TRP A 224 20.52 13.67 20.61
C TRP A 224 19.89 13.79 19.22
N TYR A 225 19.00 12.87 18.86
CA TYR A 225 18.43 12.79 17.51
C TYR A 225 17.53 13.98 17.16
N VAL A 226 16.76 14.51 18.13
CA VAL A 226 15.93 15.70 17.86
C VAL A 226 16.77 16.93 17.52
N HIS A 227 17.95 17.08 18.16
CA HIS A 227 18.89 18.15 17.86
C HIS A 227 19.62 17.93 16.53
N TYR A 228 19.97 16.70 16.23
CA TYR A 228 20.59 16.33 14.96
C TYR A 228 19.64 16.60 13.78
N LEU A 229 18.37 16.14 13.86
CA LEU A 229 17.35 16.42 12.86
C LEU A 229 17.11 17.93 12.69
N LEU A 230 17.04 18.69 13.80
CA LEU A 230 16.91 20.13 13.75
C LEU A 230 18.11 20.77 13.03
N ALA A 231 19.32 20.29 13.29
CA ALA A 231 20.51 20.79 12.62
C ALA A 231 20.48 20.55 11.10
N GLN A 232 20.08 19.38 10.66
CA GLN A 232 19.92 19.08 9.24
C GLN A 232 18.87 19.97 8.55
N ILE A 233 17.73 20.18 9.21
CA ILE A 233 16.66 21.05 8.69
C ILE A 233 17.15 22.51 8.60
N LEU A 234 17.86 23.00 9.62
CA LEU A 234 18.40 24.35 9.62
C LEU A 234 19.48 24.54 8.55
N GLU A 235 20.35 23.54 8.35
CA GLU A 235 21.33 23.52 7.27
C GLU A 235 20.67 23.62 5.91
N SER A 236 19.65 22.80 5.64
CA SER A 236 18.92 22.82 4.36
C SER A 236 18.24 24.18 4.06
N LYS A 237 17.94 24.93 5.11
CA LYS A 237 17.37 26.30 5.02
C LYS A 237 18.45 27.42 5.04
N GLY A 238 19.73 27.09 4.98
CA GLY A 238 20.83 28.04 4.98
C GLY A 238 21.12 28.71 6.33
N LYS A 239 20.46 28.26 7.42
CA LYS A 239 20.62 28.81 8.78
C LYS A 239 21.85 28.20 9.47
N LYS A 240 23.03 28.38 8.88
CA LYS A 240 24.28 27.69 9.23
C LYS A 240 24.67 27.83 10.71
N ALA A 241 24.57 29.05 11.28
CA ALA A 241 24.95 29.30 12.69
C ALA A 241 24.03 28.56 13.67
N ASP A 242 22.72 28.52 13.43
CA ASP A 242 21.76 27.79 14.27
C ASP A 242 21.89 26.30 14.07
N ALA A 243 22.16 25.82 12.85
CA ALA A 243 22.45 24.43 12.54
C ALA A 243 23.67 23.95 13.33
N LEU A 244 24.78 24.73 13.35
CA LEU A 244 25.97 24.37 14.11
C LEU A 244 25.69 24.23 15.62
N LYS A 245 24.94 25.19 16.20
CA LYS A 245 24.53 25.11 17.62
C LYS A 245 23.71 23.84 17.90
N SER A 246 22.76 23.51 17.01
CA SER A 246 21.94 22.31 17.17
C SER A 246 22.77 21.03 17.02
N ALA A 247 23.71 20.98 16.08
CA ALA A 247 24.60 19.82 15.91
C ALA A 247 25.53 19.62 17.12
N GLN A 248 26.06 20.72 17.70
CA GLN A 248 26.84 20.65 18.93
C GLN A 248 26.01 20.10 20.11
N ARG A 249 24.75 20.54 20.20
CA ARG A 249 23.82 20.04 21.23
C ARG A 249 23.50 18.55 21.04
N ALA A 250 23.39 18.10 19.79
CA ALA A 250 23.22 16.69 19.48
C ALA A 250 24.40 15.85 19.96
N LEU A 251 25.64 16.33 19.73
CA LEU A 251 26.84 15.64 20.20
C LEU A 251 26.90 15.55 21.72
N GLU A 252 26.64 16.69 22.40
CA GLU A 252 26.61 16.75 23.86
C GLU A 252 25.60 15.74 24.44
N ALA A 253 24.36 15.77 23.94
CA ALA A 253 23.29 14.88 24.41
C ALA A 253 23.64 13.39 24.17
N GLY A 254 24.19 13.06 23.00
CA GLY A 254 24.62 11.69 22.68
C GLY A 254 25.75 11.17 23.57
N LEU A 255 26.75 12.01 23.87
CA LEU A 255 27.83 11.65 24.77
C LEU A 255 27.35 11.48 26.22
N VAL A 256 26.42 12.33 26.68
CA VAL A 256 25.81 12.18 28.02
C VAL A 256 25.03 10.88 28.10
N GLU A 257 24.25 10.53 27.09
CA GLU A 257 23.51 9.27 27.05
C GLU A 257 24.44 8.05 27.01
N ALA A 258 25.51 8.10 26.23
CA ALA A 258 26.52 7.07 26.14
C ALA A 258 27.18 6.79 27.52
N LYS A 259 27.55 7.87 28.23
CA LYS A 259 28.11 7.78 29.58
C LYS A 259 27.09 7.18 30.57
N LYS A 260 25.84 7.59 30.52
CA LYS A 260 24.75 7.12 31.38
C LYS A 260 24.45 5.63 31.18
N THR A 261 24.49 5.18 29.94
CA THR A 261 24.16 3.78 29.56
C THR A 261 25.33 2.86 29.50
N SER A 262 26.56 3.38 29.69
CA SER A 262 27.84 2.64 29.50
C SER A 262 27.97 2.00 28.11
N LYS A 263 27.34 2.63 27.09
CA LYS A 263 27.39 2.19 25.69
C LYS A 263 28.00 3.32 24.83
N PRO A 264 28.78 3.00 23.78
CA PRO A 264 29.31 4.04 22.90
C PRO A 264 28.20 4.77 22.17
N PHE A 265 28.41 6.07 21.88
CA PHE A 265 27.51 6.84 21.04
C PHE A 265 27.72 6.45 19.57
N GLY A 266 26.87 5.53 19.05
CA GLY A 266 27.06 4.94 17.72
C GLY A 266 27.00 5.94 16.57
N SER A 267 26.30 7.10 16.74
CA SER A 267 26.21 8.17 15.73
C SER A 267 27.17 9.33 15.96
N GLU A 268 28.17 9.18 16.81
CA GLU A 268 29.13 10.26 17.13
C GLU A 268 29.84 10.77 15.87
N ALA A 269 30.38 9.88 15.05
CA ALA A 269 31.08 10.24 13.83
C ALA A 269 30.20 11.02 12.83
N GLU A 270 28.94 10.63 12.70
CA GLU A 270 27.96 11.26 11.83
C GLU A 270 27.65 12.70 12.30
N VAL A 271 27.43 12.87 13.61
CA VAL A 271 27.19 14.20 14.20
C VAL A 271 28.44 15.09 14.11
N GLN A 272 29.62 14.56 14.34
CA GLN A 272 30.89 15.28 14.20
C GLN A 272 31.13 15.72 12.75
N ALA A 273 30.82 14.86 11.76
CA ALA A 273 30.93 15.21 10.35
C ALA A 273 29.98 16.39 9.99
N LEU A 274 28.76 16.39 10.53
CA LEU A 274 27.83 17.52 10.36
C LEU A 274 28.41 18.80 10.97
N ILE A 275 28.96 18.75 12.18
CA ILE A 275 29.62 19.91 12.84
C ILE A 275 30.77 20.46 12.00
N GLN A 276 31.62 19.59 11.44
CA GLN A 276 32.74 20.02 10.60
C GLN A 276 32.28 20.72 9.31
N ARG A 277 31.23 20.20 8.66
CA ARG A 277 30.63 20.76 7.46
C ARG A 277 29.98 22.15 7.73
N LEU A 278 29.50 22.37 8.95
CA LEU A 278 28.84 23.60 9.38
C LEU A 278 29.83 24.70 9.87
N LYS A 279 31.09 24.38 10.11
CA LYS A 279 32.14 25.38 10.41
C LYS A 279 32.60 26.10 9.15
#